data_f63286043c257e58c12570b8f192363e
#
_entry.id   f63286043c257e58c12570b8f192363e
#
_cell.length_a   1.000
_cell.length_b   1.000
_cell.length_c   1.000
_cell.angle_alpha   90.00
_cell.angle_beta   90.00
_cell.angle_gamma   90.00
#
_symmetry.space_group_name_H-M   'P 1'
#
loop_
_entity.id
_entity.type
_entity.pdbx_description
1 polymer ?
#
loop_
_entity_poly.entity_id
_entity_poly.type
_entity_poly.pdbx_seq_one_letter_code
_entity_poly.pdbx_strand_id
1 'polypeptide(L)'
;IYGHKVKAARRRLNELSDDLALCETDVNKIHTVLDDILEQENEQRVHINALKETFRKVKKTIHENRTAYSQSYEYLETEIIAIEKMFSKFEEWMFASEFNKAADQQKEIKESITRLNEIVEALPSLYERAKGILPRAIDEVGYNYARAKNKGVLLEHLEVSKNLDVISDMLKNDLNRLHSGTPENVKEDLDDLEVRIAQLAEQIRLEEEAFDEVNDGLTALFDSIREVNCEFDDIKSLYARVYERFGFENWTQRLQDTQTRLDVLNDMQRRLDKIVLDKQVPYTTILIAYKELAQSNAGFSKEVELMK
;
A
#
# COMPACT_ATOMS: atom_id res chain seq x y z
N ILE A 1 48.85 -6.68 91.41
CA ILE A 1 47.48 -7.20 91.16
C ILE A 1 46.64 -6.21 90.26
N TYR A 2 46.91 -4.88 90.35
CA TYR A 2 46.12 -3.86 89.56
C TYR A 2 46.49 -3.84 88.02
N GLY A 3 47.71 -4.15 87.65
CA GLY A 3 48.15 -4.07 86.22
C GLY A 3 47.48 -5.06 85.28
N HIS A 4 47.04 -6.24 85.74
CA HIS A 4 46.32 -7.23 84.92
C HIS A 4 44.87 -6.82 84.66
N LYS A 5 44.22 -6.17 85.58
CA LYS A 5 42.83 -5.67 85.41
C LYS A 5 42.76 -4.51 84.39
N VAL A 6 43.75 -3.62 84.39
CA VAL A 6 43.83 -2.50 83.44
C VAL A 6 44.11 -3.00 81.99
N LYS A 7 44.97 -4.03 81.82
CA LYS A 7 45.19 -4.65 80.53
C LYS A 7 43.94 -5.32 79.98
N ALA A 8 43.21 -6.07 80.84
CA ALA A 8 41.98 -6.75 80.42
C ALA A 8 40.86 -5.71 80.09
N ALA A 9 40.75 -4.65 80.87
CA ALA A 9 39.79 -3.55 80.58
C ALA A 9 40.10 -2.82 79.24
N ARG A 10 41.36 -2.56 78.96
CA ARG A 10 41.82 -1.93 77.75
C ARG A 10 41.56 -2.85 76.53
N ARG A 11 41.72 -4.14 76.69
CA ARG A 11 41.40 -5.12 75.66
C ARG A 11 39.92 -5.17 75.33
N ARG A 12 39.06 -5.20 76.32
CA ARG A 12 37.60 -5.13 76.16
C ARG A 12 37.12 -3.79 75.57
N LEU A 13 37.78 -2.68 75.93
CA LEU A 13 37.48 -1.37 75.34
C LEU A 13 37.82 -1.32 73.85
N ASN A 14 38.92 -1.93 73.41
CA ASN A 14 39.27 -2.05 71.96
C ASN A 14 38.31 -2.98 71.26
N GLU A 15 37.97 -4.14 71.86
CA GLU A 15 36.95 -5.06 71.29
C GLU A 15 35.59 -4.36 71.08
N LEU A 16 35.15 -3.60 72.12
CA LEU A 16 33.93 -2.79 72.02
C LEU A 16 34.00 -1.66 71.00
N SER A 17 35.16 -1.03 70.85
CA SER A 17 35.38 0.00 69.83
C SER A 17 35.36 -0.60 68.41
N ASP A 18 35.93 -1.79 68.22
CA ASP A 18 35.92 -2.51 66.96
C ASP A 18 34.49 -2.97 66.64
N ASP A 19 33.74 -3.51 67.58
CA ASP A 19 32.34 -3.90 67.44
C ASP A 19 31.45 -2.71 67.07
N LEU A 20 31.67 -1.54 67.68
CA LEU A 20 30.97 -0.29 67.37
C LEU A 20 31.25 0.20 65.94
N ALA A 21 32.51 0.15 65.52
CA ALA A 21 32.90 0.52 64.18
C ALA A 21 32.28 -0.42 63.09
N LEU A 22 32.17 -1.71 63.45
CA LEU A 22 31.50 -2.68 62.59
C LEU A 22 29.99 -2.40 62.50
N CYS A 23 29.33 -2.15 63.68
CA CYS A 23 27.92 -1.75 63.72
C CYS A 23 27.65 -0.47 62.88
N GLU A 24 28.52 0.56 63.05
CA GLU A 24 28.40 1.80 62.27
C GLU A 24 28.50 1.55 60.79
N THR A 25 29.44 0.68 60.37
CA THR A 25 29.59 0.29 58.97
C THR A 25 28.36 -0.43 58.43
N ASP A 26 27.77 -1.33 59.22
CA ASP A 26 26.57 -2.08 58.81
C ASP A 26 25.33 -1.18 58.80
N VAL A 27 25.16 -0.26 59.72
CA VAL A 27 24.09 0.76 59.71
C VAL A 27 24.20 1.65 58.47
N ASN A 28 25.41 2.09 58.10
CA ASN A 28 25.60 2.90 56.91
C ASN A 28 25.30 2.12 55.63
N LYS A 29 25.65 0.83 55.56
CA LYS A 29 25.26 -0.03 54.41
C LYS A 29 23.73 -0.14 54.33
N ILE A 30 23.06 -0.39 55.44
CA ILE A 30 21.58 -0.48 55.47
C ILE A 30 20.96 0.83 55.01
N HIS A 31 21.50 1.96 55.46
CA HIS A 31 21.02 3.29 55.09
C HIS A 31 21.15 3.53 53.59
N THR A 32 22.30 3.18 53.01
CA THR A 32 22.52 3.30 51.55
C THR A 32 21.54 2.43 50.75
N VAL A 33 21.35 1.18 51.19
CA VAL A 33 20.38 0.27 50.53
C VAL A 33 18.92 0.80 50.64
N LEU A 34 18.59 1.39 51.79
CA LEU A 34 17.26 1.97 51.99
C LEU A 34 17.04 3.20 51.11
N ASP A 35 18.04 4.06 51.00
CA ASP A 35 17.99 5.24 50.13
C ASP A 35 17.82 4.83 48.65
N ASP A 36 18.59 3.82 48.20
CA ASP A 36 18.45 3.26 46.84
C ASP A 36 17.04 2.73 46.56
N ILE A 37 16.46 2.02 47.54
CA ILE A 37 15.08 1.50 47.45
C ILE A 37 14.05 2.62 47.35
N LEU A 38 14.19 3.64 48.19
CA LEU A 38 13.29 4.80 48.21
C LEU A 38 13.38 5.61 46.92
N GLU A 39 14.57 5.75 46.35
CA GLU A 39 14.78 6.41 45.09
C GLU A 39 14.08 5.63 43.95
N GLN A 40 14.27 4.31 43.84
CA GLN A 40 13.60 3.44 42.88
C GLN A 40 12.07 3.50 43.02
N GLU A 41 11.55 3.44 44.25
CA GLU A 41 10.10 3.56 44.50
C GLU A 41 9.56 4.91 44.00
N ASN A 42 10.26 5.99 44.26
CA ASN A 42 9.83 7.33 43.89
C ASN A 42 9.86 7.49 42.34
N GLU A 43 10.90 7.00 41.69
CA GLU A 43 10.98 7.00 40.19
C GLU A 43 9.81 6.23 39.57
N GLN A 44 9.52 5.03 40.07
CA GLN A 44 8.40 4.23 39.55
C GLN A 44 7.06 4.93 39.77
N ARG A 45 6.85 5.60 40.93
CA ARG A 45 5.63 6.39 41.21
C ARG A 45 5.48 7.58 40.25
N VAL A 46 6.57 8.28 39.93
CA VAL A 46 6.55 9.40 38.98
C VAL A 46 6.18 8.89 37.59
N HIS A 47 6.82 7.83 37.11
CA HIS A 47 6.57 7.26 35.83
C HIS A 47 5.14 6.72 35.68
N ILE A 48 4.62 5.98 36.68
CA ILE A 48 3.27 5.43 36.60
C ILE A 48 2.20 6.53 36.61
N ASN A 49 2.44 7.64 37.32
CA ASN A 49 1.54 8.77 37.32
C ASN A 49 1.46 9.43 35.94
N ALA A 50 2.58 9.56 35.24
CA ALA A 50 2.60 10.04 33.86
C ALA A 50 1.81 9.10 32.91
N LEU A 51 1.95 7.78 33.06
CA LEU A 51 1.18 6.79 32.32
C LEU A 51 -0.32 6.87 32.64
N LYS A 52 -0.70 7.05 33.92
CA LYS A 52 -2.11 7.25 34.31
C LYS A 52 -2.72 8.49 33.65
N GLU A 53 -1.97 9.59 33.55
CA GLU A 53 -2.44 10.81 32.88
C GLU A 53 -2.61 10.59 31.37
N THR A 54 -1.66 9.89 30.73
CA THR A 54 -1.78 9.52 29.30
C THR A 54 -3.00 8.63 29.07
N PHE A 55 -3.17 7.59 29.88
CA PHE A 55 -4.31 6.69 29.82
C PHE A 55 -5.66 7.41 30.02
N ARG A 56 -5.74 8.35 30.98
CA ARG A 56 -6.94 9.18 31.16
C ARG A 56 -7.31 9.99 29.92
N LYS A 57 -6.31 10.54 29.22
CA LYS A 57 -6.54 11.27 27.96
C LYS A 57 -7.11 10.35 26.88
N VAL A 58 -6.48 9.18 26.67
CA VAL A 58 -6.96 8.19 25.70
C VAL A 58 -8.39 7.73 26.03
N LYS A 59 -8.64 7.37 27.30
CA LYS A 59 -9.98 6.97 27.76
C LYS A 59 -11.03 8.07 27.51
N LYS A 60 -10.68 9.32 27.79
CA LYS A 60 -11.55 10.47 27.52
C LYS A 60 -11.85 10.61 26.03
N THR A 61 -10.85 10.52 25.17
CA THR A 61 -11.02 10.57 23.71
C THR A 61 -11.97 9.48 23.20
N ILE A 62 -11.84 8.25 23.71
CA ILE A 62 -12.73 7.13 23.36
C ILE A 62 -14.17 7.43 23.78
N HIS A 63 -14.41 7.92 24.98
CA HIS A 63 -15.76 8.19 25.46
C HIS A 63 -16.41 9.41 24.76
N GLU A 64 -15.65 10.46 24.46
CA GLU A 64 -16.14 11.65 23.77
C GLU A 64 -16.50 11.36 22.31
N ASN A 65 -15.76 10.46 21.65
CA ASN A 65 -15.96 10.10 20.25
C ASN A 65 -16.65 8.73 20.06
N ARG A 66 -17.49 8.32 20.99
CA ARG A 66 -18.17 7.02 20.98
C ARG A 66 -18.86 6.70 19.67
N THR A 67 -19.46 7.70 19.01
CA THR A 67 -20.14 7.54 17.72
C THR A 67 -19.17 7.23 16.57
N ALA A 68 -17.96 7.78 16.61
CA ALA A 68 -16.94 7.51 15.58
C ALA A 68 -16.38 6.09 15.69
N TYR A 69 -16.31 5.54 16.91
CA TYR A 69 -15.84 4.16 17.14
C TYR A 69 -16.94 3.11 17.15
N SER A 70 -18.19 3.49 17.01
CA SER A 70 -19.45 2.74 17.16
C SER A 70 -19.36 1.20 17.26
N GLN A 71 -18.79 0.53 16.32
CA GLN A 71 -18.71 -0.95 16.27
C GLN A 71 -17.47 -1.53 16.96
N SER A 72 -16.37 -0.76 17.04
CA SER A 72 -15.15 -1.14 17.80
C SER A 72 -15.18 -0.70 19.27
N TYR A 73 -16.24 0.00 19.69
CA TYR A 73 -16.32 0.58 21.03
C TYR A 73 -16.25 -0.50 22.13
N GLU A 74 -16.91 -1.63 21.95
CA GLU A 74 -16.89 -2.76 22.88
C GLU A 74 -15.47 -3.34 23.04
N TYR A 75 -14.72 -3.45 21.96
CA TYR A 75 -13.33 -3.85 21.99
C TYR A 75 -12.49 -2.83 22.76
N LEU A 76 -12.62 -1.52 22.46
CA LEU A 76 -11.88 -0.47 23.14
C LEU A 76 -12.19 -0.43 24.65
N GLU A 77 -13.44 -0.68 25.06
CA GLU A 77 -13.79 -0.83 26.47
C GLU A 77 -13.12 -2.03 27.14
N THR A 78 -13.04 -3.15 26.43
CA THR A 78 -12.34 -4.34 26.92
C THR A 78 -10.86 -4.07 27.18
N GLU A 79 -10.18 -3.37 26.23
CA GLU A 79 -8.78 -2.96 26.39
C GLU A 79 -8.59 -1.97 27.54
N ILE A 80 -9.50 -1.00 27.71
CA ILE A 80 -9.49 -0.07 28.85
C ILE A 80 -9.54 -0.86 30.16
N ILE A 81 -10.46 -1.82 30.29
CA ILE A 81 -10.61 -2.65 31.50
C ILE A 81 -9.34 -3.50 31.72
N ALA A 82 -8.74 -4.03 30.66
CA ALA A 82 -7.50 -4.80 30.77
C ALA A 82 -6.34 -3.93 31.31
N ILE A 83 -6.18 -2.72 30.81
CA ILE A 83 -5.16 -1.77 31.28
C ILE A 83 -5.43 -1.33 32.74
N GLU A 84 -6.69 -1.10 33.12
CA GLU A 84 -7.05 -0.80 34.51
C GLU A 84 -6.68 -1.94 35.48
N LYS A 85 -6.85 -3.19 35.04
CA LYS A 85 -6.38 -4.35 35.83
C LYS A 85 -4.85 -4.40 35.95
N MET A 86 -4.14 -4.02 34.87
CA MET A 86 -2.68 -3.92 34.93
C MET A 86 -2.21 -2.86 35.94
N PHE A 87 -2.87 -1.70 35.98
CA PHE A 87 -2.59 -0.70 37.01
C PHE A 87 -2.84 -1.21 38.43
N SER A 88 -3.94 -1.95 38.66
CA SER A 88 -4.22 -2.56 39.95
C SER A 88 -3.12 -3.54 40.37
N LYS A 89 -2.67 -4.38 39.42
CA LYS A 89 -1.60 -5.34 39.67
C LYS A 89 -0.25 -4.65 39.93
N PHE A 90 0.03 -3.53 39.28
CA PHE A 90 1.20 -2.71 39.57
C PHE A 90 1.17 -2.21 41.04
N GLU A 91 0.03 -1.68 41.53
CA GLU A 91 -0.12 -1.23 42.91
C GLU A 91 0.05 -2.40 43.90
N GLU A 92 -0.41 -3.61 43.56
CA GLU A 92 -0.20 -4.81 44.39
C GLU A 92 1.30 -5.14 44.53
N TRP A 93 2.07 -5.10 43.41
CA TRP A 93 3.52 -5.32 43.44
C TRP A 93 4.25 -4.24 44.24
N MET A 94 3.87 -2.97 44.10
CA MET A 94 4.43 -1.87 44.84
C MET A 94 4.17 -2.05 46.33
N PHE A 95 2.94 -2.46 46.70
CA PHE A 95 2.61 -2.73 48.13
C PHE A 95 3.37 -3.93 48.68
N ALA A 96 3.65 -4.94 47.87
CA ALA A 96 4.45 -6.10 48.26
C ALA A 96 5.97 -5.83 48.27
N SER A 97 6.41 -4.61 47.94
CA SER A 97 7.82 -4.22 47.76
C SER A 97 8.57 -5.05 46.70
N GLU A 98 7.83 -5.59 45.75
CA GLU A 98 8.35 -6.36 44.59
C GLU A 98 8.66 -5.43 43.40
N PHE A 99 9.62 -4.51 43.60
CA PHE A 99 9.90 -3.42 42.67
C PHE A 99 10.29 -3.89 41.24
N ASN A 100 10.99 -5.01 41.13
CA ASN A 100 11.33 -5.58 39.82
C ASN A 100 10.08 -5.99 39.05
N LYS A 101 9.12 -6.64 39.70
CA LYS A 101 7.83 -7.03 39.08
C LYS A 101 6.97 -5.81 38.77
N ALA A 102 7.03 -4.79 39.60
CA ALA A 102 6.37 -3.52 39.34
C ALA A 102 6.95 -2.82 38.10
N ALA A 103 8.28 -2.83 37.92
CA ALA A 103 8.96 -2.27 36.76
C ALA A 103 8.57 -3.00 35.47
N ASP A 104 8.53 -4.35 35.48
CA ASP A 104 8.08 -5.15 34.34
C ASP A 104 6.61 -4.84 34.01
N GLN A 105 5.74 -4.79 35.02
CA GLN A 105 4.32 -4.45 34.81
C GLN A 105 4.14 -3.03 34.26
N GLN A 106 4.96 -2.08 34.74
CA GLN A 106 4.96 -0.69 34.21
C GLN A 106 5.31 -0.65 32.73
N LYS A 107 6.26 -1.48 32.27
CA LYS A 107 6.63 -1.60 30.85
C LYS A 107 5.48 -2.14 30.03
N GLU A 108 4.81 -3.20 30.51
CA GLU A 108 3.62 -3.77 29.85
C GLU A 108 2.49 -2.73 29.74
N ILE A 109 2.24 -1.96 30.83
CA ILE A 109 1.25 -0.88 30.83
C ILE A 109 1.59 0.17 29.76
N LYS A 110 2.85 0.60 29.69
CA LYS A 110 3.30 1.56 28.69
C LYS A 110 3.06 1.07 27.27
N GLU A 111 3.45 -0.15 26.98
CA GLU A 111 3.26 -0.77 25.66
C GLU A 111 1.77 -0.88 25.31
N SER A 112 0.93 -1.29 26.26
CA SER A 112 -0.52 -1.42 26.06
C SER A 112 -1.20 -0.07 25.83
N ILE A 113 -0.82 0.98 26.57
CA ILE A 113 -1.34 2.34 26.38
C ILE A 113 -0.91 2.89 25.02
N THR A 114 0.35 2.68 24.62
CA THR A 114 0.85 3.12 23.31
C THR A 114 0.07 2.45 22.19
N ARG A 115 -0.09 1.12 22.25
CA ARG A 115 -0.88 0.36 21.24
C ARG A 115 -2.34 0.81 21.20
N LEU A 116 -2.98 1.02 22.38
CA LEU A 116 -4.35 1.53 22.44
C LEU A 116 -4.47 2.92 21.79
N ASN A 117 -3.52 3.81 22.04
CA ASN A 117 -3.51 5.15 21.46
C ASN A 117 -3.37 5.11 19.94
N GLU A 118 -2.45 4.29 19.42
CA GLU A 118 -2.26 4.09 17.96
C GLU A 118 -3.54 3.58 17.30
N ILE A 119 -4.22 2.61 17.92
CA ILE A 119 -5.50 2.09 17.44
C ILE A 119 -6.56 3.19 17.41
N VAL A 120 -6.70 3.94 18.50
CA VAL A 120 -7.70 5.02 18.63
C VAL A 120 -7.49 6.12 17.60
N GLU A 121 -6.25 6.47 17.29
CA GLU A 121 -5.90 7.47 16.27
C GLU A 121 -6.16 6.95 14.85
N ALA A 122 -5.90 5.67 14.58
CA ALA A 122 -6.04 5.07 13.25
C ALA A 122 -7.50 4.73 12.89
N LEU A 123 -8.30 4.26 13.83
CA LEU A 123 -9.65 3.72 13.61
C LEU A 123 -10.58 4.63 12.79
N PRO A 124 -10.71 5.96 13.07
CA PRO A 124 -11.62 6.81 12.33
C PRO A 124 -11.29 6.87 10.83
N SER A 125 -10.01 7.00 10.50
CA SER A 125 -9.56 7.05 9.11
C SER A 125 -9.72 5.71 8.39
N LEU A 126 -9.47 4.59 9.07
CA LEU A 126 -9.70 3.25 8.53
C LEU A 126 -11.19 2.99 8.25
N TYR A 127 -12.08 3.43 9.15
CA TYR A 127 -13.52 3.34 8.92
C TYR A 127 -14.00 4.22 7.79
N GLU A 128 -13.51 5.45 7.68
CA GLU A 128 -13.86 6.36 6.58
C GLU A 128 -13.45 5.76 5.23
N ARG A 129 -12.25 5.19 5.14
CA ARG A 129 -11.78 4.50 3.94
C ARG A 129 -12.63 3.26 3.63
N ALA A 130 -12.83 2.38 4.62
CA ALA A 130 -13.50 1.11 4.43
C ALA A 130 -15.02 1.23 4.17
N LYS A 131 -15.71 2.23 4.75
CA LYS A 131 -17.16 2.43 4.60
C LYS A 131 -17.55 3.51 3.60
N GLY A 132 -16.64 4.44 3.31
CA GLY A 132 -16.94 5.61 2.49
C GLY A 132 -16.17 5.63 1.18
N ILE A 133 -14.86 5.67 1.25
CA ILE A 133 -14.01 5.92 0.07
C ILE A 133 -13.96 4.69 -0.84
N LEU A 134 -13.57 3.53 -0.32
CA LEU A 134 -13.41 2.32 -1.12
C LEU A 134 -14.70 1.80 -1.75
N PRO A 135 -15.86 1.74 -1.04
CA PRO A 135 -17.12 1.36 -1.69
C PRO A 135 -17.50 2.27 -2.86
N ARG A 136 -17.31 3.59 -2.72
CA ARG A 136 -17.57 4.53 -3.81
C ARG A 136 -16.63 4.30 -4.99
N ALA A 137 -15.36 4.02 -4.74
CA ALA A 137 -14.40 3.70 -5.80
C ALA A 137 -14.78 2.39 -6.52
N ILE A 138 -15.24 1.37 -5.80
CA ILE A 138 -15.78 0.13 -6.37
C ILE A 138 -16.99 0.41 -7.27
N ASP A 139 -17.94 1.21 -6.79
CA ASP A 139 -19.13 1.60 -7.55
C ASP A 139 -18.76 2.39 -8.81
N GLU A 140 -17.79 3.29 -8.73
CA GLU A 140 -17.29 4.08 -9.87
C GLU A 140 -16.64 3.18 -10.93
N VAL A 141 -15.82 2.21 -10.53
CA VAL A 141 -15.25 1.22 -11.45
C VAL A 141 -16.34 0.39 -12.10
N GLY A 142 -17.34 -0.06 -11.33
CA GLY A 142 -18.50 -0.77 -11.85
C GLY A 142 -19.29 0.03 -12.87
N TYR A 143 -19.50 1.32 -12.59
CA TYR A 143 -20.16 2.24 -13.53
C TYR A 143 -19.34 2.43 -14.82
N ASN A 144 -18.05 2.68 -14.73
CA ASN A 144 -17.17 2.85 -15.87
C ASN A 144 -17.09 1.56 -16.72
N TYR A 145 -17.03 0.41 -16.07
CA TYR A 145 -17.12 -0.89 -16.75
C TYR A 145 -18.42 -1.05 -17.55
N ALA A 146 -19.56 -0.77 -16.92
CA ALA A 146 -20.86 -0.86 -17.57
C ALA A 146 -20.97 0.11 -18.75
N ARG A 147 -20.47 1.34 -18.61
CA ARG A 147 -20.42 2.35 -19.66
C ARG A 147 -19.58 1.91 -20.85
N ALA A 148 -18.36 1.45 -20.60
CA ALA A 148 -17.43 0.97 -21.64
C ALA A 148 -17.99 -0.27 -22.36
N LYS A 149 -18.57 -1.21 -21.62
CA LYS A 149 -19.23 -2.39 -22.19
C LYS A 149 -20.43 -2.01 -23.09
N ASN A 150 -21.25 -1.07 -22.67
CA ASN A 150 -22.38 -0.57 -23.46
C ASN A 150 -21.91 0.15 -24.75
N LYS A 151 -20.72 0.75 -24.73
CA LYS A 151 -20.08 1.36 -25.89
C LYS A 151 -19.57 0.31 -26.90
N GLY A 152 -19.40 -0.93 -26.45
CA GLY A 152 -18.91 -2.04 -27.26
C GLY A 152 -17.44 -2.40 -27.01
N VAL A 153 -16.82 -1.85 -25.99
CA VAL A 153 -15.44 -2.20 -25.59
C VAL A 153 -15.40 -3.63 -25.06
N LEU A 154 -14.45 -4.42 -25.54
CA LEU A 154 -14.24 -5.80 -25.09
C LEU A 154 -13.40 -5.81 -23.79
N LEU A 155 -14.03 -6.16 -22.69
CA LEU A 155 -13.41 -6.12 -21.33
C LEU A 155 -13.46 -7.49 -20.65
N GLU A 156 -13.79 -8.57 -21.37
CA GLU A 156 -13.95 -9.91 -20.78
C GLU A 156 -12.65 -10.45 -20.18
N HIS A 157 -11.52 -10.11 -20.80
CA HIS A 157 -10.18 -10.50 -20.33
C HIS A 157 -9.78 -9.89 -18.98
N LEU A 158 -10.42 -8.79 -18.58
CA LEU A 158 -10.17 -8.12 -17.29
C LEU A 158 -10.94 -8.76 -16.14
N GLU A 159 -11.89 -9.67 -16.41
CA GLU A 159 -12.74 -10.31 -15.39
C GLU A 159 -13.27 -9.32 -14.34
N VAL A 160 -13.67 -8.09 -14.76
CA VAL A 160 -13.97 -6.95 -13.88
C VAL A 160 -14.96 -7.32 -12.78
N SER A 161 -16.07 -7.98 -13.11
CA SER A 161 -17.10 -8.34 -12.12
C SER A 161 -16.53 -9.25 -11.04
N LYS A 162 -15.74 -10.26 -11.42
CA LYS A 162 -15.12 -11.19 -10.49
C LYS A 162 -14.09 -10.51 -9.59
N ASN A 163 -13.28 -9.60 -10.16
CA ASN A 163 -12.31 -8.83 -9.39
C ASN A 163 -13.01 -7.90 -8.39
N LEU A 164 -14.10 -7.23 -8.77
CA LEU A 164 -14.86 -6.38 -7.87
C LEU A 164 -15.56 -7.18 -6.75
N ASP A 165 -16.05 -8.39 -7.04
CA ASP A 165 -16.62 -9.28 -6.03
C ASP A 165 -15.56 -9.68 -4.99
N VAL A 166 -14.36 -10.07 -5.44
CA VAL A 166 -13.23 -10.41 -4.54
C VAL A 166 -12.82 -9.21 -3.69
N ILE A 167 -12.69 -8.03 -4.28
CA ILE A 167 -12.35 -6.79 -3.57
C ILE A 167 -13.43 -6.48 -2.52
N SER A 168 -14.71 -6.61 -2.87
CA SER A 168 -15.83 -6.36 -1.95
C SER A 168 -15.84 -7.33 -0.77
N ASP A 169 -15.51 -8.60 -1.00
CA ASP A 169 -15.44 -9.61 0.06
C ASP A 169 -14.22 -9.39 0.98
N MET A 170 -13.08 -8.99 0.42
CA MET A 170 -11.90 -8.58 1.22
C MET A 170 -12.24 -7.38 2.10
N LEU A 171 -12.87 -6.35 1.53
CA LEU A 171 -13.29 -5.16 2.28
C LEU A 171 -14.27 -5.48 3.42
N LYS A 172 -15.21 -6.42 3.21
CA LYS A 172 -16.11 -6.91 4.28
C LYS A 172 -15.33 -7.60 5.39
N ASN A 173 -14.33 -8.42 5.04
CA ASN A 173 -13.49 -9.09 6.02
C ASN A 173 -12.69 -8.09 6.85
N ASP A 174 -12.13 -7.05 6.23
CA ASP A 174 -11.40 -6.00 6.93
C ASP A 174 -12.31 -5.18 7.84
N LEU A 175 -13.53 -4.86 7.40
CA LEU A 175 -14.54 -4.27 8.27
C LEU A 175 -14.86 -5.15 9.48
N ASN A 176 -14.99 -6.45 9.31
CA ASN A 176 -15.23 -7.38 10.42
C ASN A 176 -14.02 -7.43 11.39
N ARG A 177 -12.79 -7.36 10.87
CA ARG A 177 -11.57 -7.26 11.69
C ARG A 177 -11.52 -5.97 12.48
N LEU A 178 -11.89 -4.83 11.89
CA LEU A 178 -12.02 -3.56 12.60
C LEU A 178 -13.06 -3.65 13.72
N HIS A 179 -14.17 -4.35 13.50
CA HIS A 179 -15.22 -4.55 14.51
C HIS A 179 -14.76 -5.45 15.67
N SER A 180 -14.02 -6.51 15.37
CA SER A 180 -13.53 -7.46 16.38
C SER A 180 -12.29 -6.98 17.13
N GLY A 181 -11.77 -5.79 16.77
CA GLY A 181 -10.63 -5.18 17.44
C GLY A 181 -9.27 -5.76 17.08
N THR A 182 -9.15 -6.37 15.91
CA THR A 182 -7.88 -6.78 15.33
C THR A 182 -7.52 -5.90 14.13
N PRO A 183 -7.22 -4.59 14.34
CA PRO A 183 -6.90 -3.68 13.24
C PRO A 183 -5.49 -3.92 12.65
N GLU A 184 -4.76 -4.89 13.20
CA GLU A 184 -3.43 -5.26 12.72
C GLU A 184 -3.50 -5.63 11.24
N ASN A 185 -2.66 -5.00 10.45
CA ASN A 185 -2.56 -5.13 8.98
C ASN A 185 -3.77 -4.60 8.17
N VAL A 186 -4.88 -4.18 8.80
CA VAL A 186 -6.04 -3.65 8.05
C VAL A 186 -5.66 -2.43 7.22
N LYS A 187 -4.75 -1.58 7.72
CA LYS A 187 -4.25 -0.44 6.95
C LYS A 187 -3.57 -0.88 5.66
N GLU A 188 -2.70 -1.88 5.74
CA GLU A 188 -1.97 -2.43 4.59
C GLU A 188 -2.94 -3.12 3.62
N ASP A 189 -3.90 -3.89 4.14
CA ASP A 189 -4.92 -4.54 3.33
C ASP A 189 -5.79 -3.50 2.57
N LEU A 190 -6.19 -2.40 3.21
CA LEU A 190 -6.93 -1.30 2.56
C LEU A 190 -6.07 -0.56 1.53
N ASP A 191 -4.77 -0.38 1.77
CA ASP A 191 -3.84 0.20 0.81
C ASP A 191 -3.72 -0.69 -0.43
N ASP A 192 -3.63 -2.01 -0.25
CA ASP A 192 -3.60 -3.00 -1.34
C ASP A 192 -4.92 -3.01 -2.14
N LEU A 193 -6.07 -2.91 -1.47
CA LEU A 193 -7.37 -2.81 -2.14
C LEU A 193 -7.47 -1.54 -2.99
N GLU A 194 -7.01 -0.41 -2.48
CA GLU A 194 -7.00 0.86 -3.21
C GLU A 194 -6.16 0.78 -4.48
N VAL A 195 -4.96 0.17 -4.40
CA VAL A 195 -4.10 -0.07 -5.56
C VAL A 195 -4.79 -0.99 -6.59
N ARG A 196 -5.44 -2.07 -6.16
CA ARG A 196 -6.15 -2.99 -7.06
C ARG A 196 -7.33 -2.31 -7.77
N ILE A 197 -8.11 -1.51 -7.05
CA ILE A 197 -9.22 -0.74 -7.61
C ILE A 197 -8.70 0.25 -8.65
N ALA A 198 -7.63 1.00 -8.32
CA ALA A 198 -7.02 1.96 -9.23
C ALA A 198 -6.45 1.29 -10.49
N GLN A 199 -5.79 0.14 -10.36
CA GLN A 199 -5.29 -0.64 -11.51
C GLN A 199 -6.42 -1.09 -12.42
N LEU A 200 -7.51 -1.60 -11.85
CA LEU A 200 -8.67 -2.04 -12.63
C LEU A 200 -9.35 -0.89 -13.36
N ALA A 201 -9.50 0.26 -12.69
CA ALA A 201 -10.01 1.50 -13.29
C ALA A 201 -9.15 1.95 -14.47
N GLU A 202 -7.84 1.94 -14.29
CA GLU A 202 -6.88 2.33 -15.34
C GLU A 202 -6.91 1.39 -16.54
N GLN A 203 -7.01 0.08 -16.31
CA GLN A 203 -7.13 -0.90 -17.39
C GLN A 203 -8.39 -0.67 -18.22
N ILE A 204 -9.54 -0.42 -17.57
CA ILE A 204 -10.80 -0.09 -18.27
C ILE A 204 -10.65 1.19 -19.09
N ARG A 205 -10.02 2.22 -18.52
CA ARG A 205 -9.78 3.50 -19.20
C ARG A 205 -8.91 3.33 -20.45
N LEU A 206 -7.81 2.58 -20.33
CA LEU A 206 -6.90 2.31 -21.44
C LEU A 206 -7.58 1.54 -22.58
N GLU A 207 -8.41 0.54 -22.24
CA GLU A 207 -9.18 -0.19 -23.26
C GLU A 207 -10.23 0.70 -23.93
N GLU A 208 -10.91 1.59 -23.20
CA GLU A 208 -11.87 2.54 -23.77
C GLU A 208 -11.18 3.55 -24.70
N GLU A 209 -10.04 4.10 -24.29
CA GLU A 209 -9.26 5.03 -25.12
C GLU A 209 -8.72 4.35 -26.40
N ALA A 210 -8.22 3.11 -26.24
CA ALA A 210 -7.75 2.34 -27.39
C ALA A 210 -8.90 2.03 -28.38
N PHE A 211 -10.09 1.71 -27.86
CA PHE A 211 -11.29 1.50 -28.65
C PHE A 211 -11.64 2.74 -29.47
N ASP A 212 -11.66 3.91 -28.83
CA ASP A 212 -11.98 5.17 -29.49
C ASP A 212 -10.96 5.51 -30.60
N GLU A 213 -9.67 5.47 -30.27
CA GLU A 213 -8.59 5.80 -31.22
C GLU A 213 -8.63 4.89 -32.46
N VAL A 214 -8.85 3.59 -32.25
CA VAL A 214 -8.96 2.62 -33.37
C VAL A 214 -10.20 2.88 -34.20
N ASN A 215 -11.38 3.00 -33.59
CA ASN A 215 -12.63 3.17 -34.34
C ASN A 215 -12.69 4.50 -35.10
N ASP A 216 -12.18 5.57 -34.51
CA ASP A 216 -12.18 6.88 -35.19
C ASP A 216 -11.16 6.95 -36.34
N GLY A 217 -10.03 6.22 -36.25
CA GLY A 217 -8.95 6.31 -37.20
C GLY A 217 -8.91 5.20 -38.25
N LEU A 218 -9.52 4.03 -38.03
CA LEU A 218 -9.33 2.84 -38.84
C LEU A 218 -9.75 3.02 -40.31
N THR A 219 -10.92 3.62 -40.54
CA THR A 219 -11.45 3.88 -41.89
C THR A 219 -10.53 4.82 -42.67
N ALA A 220 -10.11 5.92 -42.04
CA ALA A 220 -9.21 6.89 -42.65
C ALA A 220 -7.83 6.29 -42.97
N LEU A 221 -7.31 5.42 -42.11
CA LEU A 221 -6.06 4.69 -42.35
C LEU A 221 -6.19 3.75 -43.57
N PHE A 222 -7.28 2.97 -43.66
CA PHE A 222 -7.50 2.06 -44.76
C PHE A 222 -7.71 2.80 -46.09
N ASP A 223 -8.41 3.93 -46.07
CA ASP A 223 -8.57 4.78 -47.25
C ASP A 223 -7.21 5.37 -47.69
N SER A 224 -6.39 5.86 -46.75
CA SER A 224 -5.04 6.33 -47.04
C SER A 224 -4.15 5.23 -47.68
N ILE A 225 -4.20 4.01 -47.15
CA ILE A 225 -3.46 2.88 -47.71
C ILE A 225 -3.94 2.60 -49.17
N ARG A 226 -5.24 2.67 -49.39
CA ARG A 226 -5.81 2.46 -50.75
C ARG A 226 -5.35 3.53 -51.72
N GLU A 227 -5.35 4.79 -51.31
CA GLU A 227 -4.86 5.91 -52.11
C GLU A 227 -3.40 5.74 -52.52
N VAL A 228 -2.53 5.44 -51.54
CA VAL A 228 -1.10 5.23 -51.81
C VAL A 228 -0.84 4.00 -52.68
N ASN A 229 -1.64 2.94 -52.53
CA ASN A 229 -1.60 1.78 -53.45
C ASN A 229 -1.90 2.22 -54.91
N CYS A 230 -2.97 3.00 -55.14
CA CYS A 230 -3.31 3.50 -56.45
C CYS A 230 -2.20 4.39 -57.02
N GLU A 231 -1.65 5.30 -56.25
CA GLU A 231 -0.54 6.17 -56.65
C GLU A 231 0.69 5.37 -57.06
N PHE A 232 1.03 4.32 -56.32
CA PHE A 232 2.16 3.45 -56.69
C PHE A 232 1.89 2.64 -57.97
N ASP A 233 0.65 2.17 -58.19
CA ASP A 233 0.26 1.49 -59.42
C ASP A 233 0.33 2.43 -60.63
N ASP A 234 -0.03 3.71 -60.47
CA ASP A 234 0.13 4.72 -61.53
C ASP A 234 1.60 4.93 -61.88
N ILE A 235 2.49 5.00 -60.87
CA ILE A 235 3.95 5.12 -61.07
C ILE A 235 4.48 3.89 -61.83
N LYS A 236 4.07 2.67 -61.44
CA LYS A 236 4.46 1.44 -62.17
C LYS A 236 4.02 1.47 -63.61
N SER A 237 2.79 1.89 -63.86
CA SER A 237 2.21 2.02 -65.20
C SER A 237 2.93 3.07 -66.04
N LEU A 238 3.32 4.18 -65.45
CA LEU A 238 4.11 5.21 -66.11
C LEU A 238 5.52 4.70 -66.44
N TYR A 239 6.17 4.05 -65.47
CA TYR A 239 7.50 3.47 -65.63
C TYR A 239 7.52 2.44 -66.79
N ALA A 240 6.55 1.53 -66.85
CA ALA A 240 6.46 0.54 -67.89
C ALA A 240 6.42 1.17 -69.25
N ARG A 241 5.72 2.30 -69.50
CA ARG A 241 5.65 3.05 -70.76
C ARG A 241 6.95 3.78 -71.06
N VAL A 242 7.70 4.27 -70.10
CA VAL A 242 8.93 5.06 -70.27
C VAL A 242 10.15 4.15 -70.40
N TYR A 243 10.16 2.98 -69.76
CA TYR A 243 11.27 2.03 -69.76
C TYR A 243 11.65 1.54 -71.15
N GLU A 244 10.66 1.29 -72.03
CA GLU A 244 10.90 0.88 -73.42
C GLU A 244 11.70 1.91 -74.26
N ARG A 245 11.67 3.20 -73.78
CA ARG A 245 12.35 4.31 -74.51
C ARG A 245 13.69 4.71 -73.93
N PHE A 246 13.87 4.57 -72.57
CA PHE A 246 14.99 5.21 -71.84
C PHE A 246 15.83 4.27 -70.94
N GLY A 247 15.35 3.05 -70.65
CA GLY A 247 16.11 1.99 -69.99
C GLY A 247 16.87 2.37 -68.68
N PHE A 248 16.17 2.62 -67.59
CA PHE A 248 16.81 2.99 -66.30
C PHE A 248 16.90 1.76 -65.41
N GLU A 249 18.04 1.07 -65.35
CA GLU A 249 18.25 -0.16 -64.54
C GLU A 249 18.02 0.07 -63.02
N ASN A 250 18.48 1.19 -62.47
CA ASN A 250 18.30 1.50 -61.02
C ASN A 250 16.82 1.65 -60.62
N TRP A 251 15.94 2.03 -61.51
CA TRP A 251 14.50 2.18 -61.23
C TRP A 251 13.79 0.84 -61.14
N THR A 252 14.22 -0.17 -61.86
CA THR A 252 13.65 -1.53 -61.77
C THR A 252 13.84 -2.10 -60.38
N GLN A 253 15.06 -2.01 -59.86
CA GLN A 253 15.35 -2.46 -58.49
C GLN A 253 14.55 -1.66 -57.46
N ARG A 254 14.48 -0.34 -57.59
CA ARG A 254 13.73 0.51 -56.66
C ARG A 254 12.25 0.17 -56.66
N LEU A 255 11.63 -0.03 -57.84
CA LEU A 255 10.22 -0.45 -57.93
C LEU A 255 9.99 -1.83 -57.31
N GLN A 256 10.92 -2.77 -57.46
CA GLN A 256 10.82 -4.10 -56.86
C GLN A 256 10.92 -4.05 -55.30
N ASP A 257 11.85 -3.23 -54.79
CA ASP A 257 12.01 -3.03 -53.33
C ASP A 257 10.76 -2.36 -52.74
N THR A 258 10.21 -1.34 -53.43
CA THR A 258 9.00 -0.65 -53.00
C THR A 258 7.77 -1.57 -53.09
N GLN A 259 7.68 -2.46 -54.14
CA GLN A 259 6.62 -3.46 -54.21
C GLN A 259 6.68 -4.43 -53.03
N THR A 260 7.88 -4.87 -52.62
CA THR A 260 8.05 -5.76 -51.46
C THR A 260 7.55 -5.09 -50.20
N ARG A 261 7.81 -3.79 -50.01
CA ARG A 261 7.28 -3.01 -48.86
C ARG A 261 5.77 -2.85 -48.93
N LEU A 262 5.21 -2.64 -50.09
CA LEU A 262 3.77 -2.60 -50.30
C LEU A 262 3.10 -3.91 -49.89
N ASP A 263 3.69 -5.05 -50.29
CA ASP A 263 3.19 -6.37 -49.95
C ASP A 263 3.18 -6.58 -48.42
N VAL A 264 4.24 -6.14 -47.74
CA VAL A 264 4.31 -6.16 -46.28
C VAL A 264 3.23 -5.26 -45.63
N LEU A 265 3.03 -4.04 -46.16
CA LEU A 265 1.99 -3.12 -45.71
C LEU A 265 0.58 -3.73 -45.84
N ASN A 266 0.29 -4.32 -47.00
CA ASN A 266 -0.98 -4.99 -47.25
C ASN A 266 -1.18 -6.22 -46.33
N ASP A 267 -0.12 -6.96 -46.02
CA ASP A 267 -0.20 -8.08 -45.06
C ASP A 267 -0.45 -7.59 -43.64
N MET A 268 0.16 -6.48 -43.23
CA MET A 268 -0.13 -5.83 -41.93
C MET A 268 -1.59 -5.37 -41.87
N GLN A 269 -2.11 -4.75 -42.94
CA GLN A 269 -3.52 -4.35 -43.02
C GLN A 269 -4.45 -5.55 -42.85
N ARG A 270 -4.20 -6.65 -43.56
CA ARG A 270 -5.02 -7.89 -43.48
C ARG A 270 -4.96 -8.50 -42.07
N ARG A 271 -3.81 -8.43 -41.40
CA ARG A 271 -3.68 -8.88 -39.98
C ARG A 271 -4.50 -8.00 -39.06
N LEU A 272 -4.39 -6.67 -39.20
CA LEU A 272 -5.16 -5.73 -38.38
C LEU A 272 -6.67 -5.96 -38.58
N ASP A 273 -7.14 -6.10 -39.84
CA ASP A 273 -8.55 -6.37 -40.13
C ASP A 273 -9.06 -7.65 -39.44
N LYS A 274 -8.25 -8.71 -39.42
CA LYS A 274 -8.59 -9.97 -38.74
C LYS A 274 -8.70 -9.82 -37.24
N ILE A 275 -7.74 -9.11 -36.57
CA ILE A 275 -7.76 -8.95 -35.14
C ILE A 275 -8.83 -7.97 -34.66
N VAL A 276 -9.22 -6.98 -35.46
CA VAL A 276 -10.35 -6.09 -35.20
C VAL A 276 -11.68 -6.85 -35.21
N LEU A 277 -11.81 -7.87 -36.07
CA LEU A 277 -12.98 -8.74 -36.14
C LEU A 277 -13.01 -9.81 -35.04
N ASP A 278 -11.87 -10.08 -34.39
CA ASP A 278 -11.75 -11.07 -33.34
C ASP A 278 -12.17 -10.45 -31.97
N LYS A 279 -13.34 -10.88 -31.51
CA LYS A 279 -13.93 -10.42 -30.23
C LYS A 279 -13.18 -10.89 -28.99
N GLN A 280 -12.00 -11.52 -29.11
CA GLN A 280 -11.20 -11.98 -27.98
C GLN A 280 -9.95 -11.14 -27.77
N VAL A 281 -9.60 -10.28 -28.72
CA VAL A 281 -8.37 -9.47 -28.68
C VAL A 281 -8.65 -8.14 -27.97
N PRO A 282 -7.87 -7.77 -26.93
CA PRO A 282 -7.96 -6.48 -26.26
C PRO A 282 -7.72 -5.30 -27.22
N TYR A 283 -8.44 -4.20 -27.03
CA TYR A 283 -8.27 -3.02 -27.88
C TYR A 283 -6.91 -2.34 -27.71
N THR A 284 -6.28 -2.45 -26.56
CA THR A 284 -4.88 -2.03 -26.36
C THR A 284 -3.91 -2.77 -27.28
N THR A 285 -4.12 -4.07 -27.53
CA THR A 285 -3.33 -4.86 -28.47
C THR A 285 -3.62 -4.46 -29.93
N ILE A 286 -4.90 -4.23 -30.26
CA ILE A 286 -5.31 -3.75 -31.58
C ILE A 286 -4.70 -2.38 -31.87
N LEU A 287 -4.67 -1.48 -30.89
CA LEU A 287 -4.08 -0.16 -31.01
C LEU A 287 -2.58 -0.18 -31.34
N ILE A 288 -1.83 -1.13 -30.77
CA ILE A 288 -0.41 -1.31 -31.10
C ILE A 288 -0.27 -1.64 -32.60
N ALA A 289 -1.02 -2.65 -33.08
CA ALA A 289 -0.98 -3.04 -34.48
C ALA A 289 -1.47 -1.92 -35.42
N TYR A 290 -2.47 -1.15 -35.01
CA TYR A 290 -2.96 0.04 -35.71
C TYR A 290 -1.86 1.11 -35.84
N LYS A 291 -1.16 1.43 -34.78
CA LYS A 291 -0.07 2.42 -34.77
C LYS A 291 1.12 1.97 -35.61
N GLU A 292 1.48 0.69 -35.57
CA GLU A 292 2.51 0.12 -36.42
C GLU A 292 2.14 0.22 -37.91
N LEU A 293 0.90 -0.10 -38.26
CA LEU A 293 0.40 0.02 -39.63
C LEU A 293 0.37 1.48 -40.10
N ALA A 294 -0.10 2.41 -39.23
CA ALA A 294 -0.13 3.83 -39.54
C ALA A 294 1.27 4.40 -39.78
N GLN A 295 2.24 4.02 -38.96
CA GLN A 295 3.64 4.41 -39.14
C GLN A 295 4.25 3.84 -40.42
N SER A 296 3.97 2.57 -40.70
CA SER A 296 4.42 1.92 -41.97
C SER A 296 3.82 2.59 -43.20
N ASN A 297 2.52 2.92 -43.19
CA ASN A 297 1.83 3.64 -44.24
C ASN A 297 2.42 5.03 -44.47
N ALA A 298 2.67 5.79 -43.40
CA ALA A 298 3.28 7.11 -43.49
C ALA A 298 4.70 7.06 -44.08
N GLY A 299 5.47 6.03 -43.76
CA GLY A 299 6.80 5.77 -44.36
C GLY A 299 6.72 5.44 -45.82
N PHE A 300 5.79 4.54 -46.22
CA PHE A 300 5.55 4.14 -47.59
C PHE A 300 5.03 5.29 -48.44
N SER A 301 4.10 6.09 -47.95
CA SER A 301 3.58 7.29 -48.61
C SER A 301 4.69 8.30 -48.98
N LYS A 302 5.61 8.57 -48.04
CA LYS A 302 6.78 9.44 -48.33
C LYS A 302 7.69 8.85 -49.43
N GLU A 303 7.89 7.55 -49.44
CA GLU A 303 8.69 6.89 -50.46
C GLU A 303 8.05 6.99 -51.86
N VAL A 304 6.73 6.77 -51.92
CA VAL A 304 5.95 6.91 -53.16
C VAL A 304 5.99 8.36 -53.67
N GLU A 305 5.88 9.33 -52.75
CA GLU A 305 5.97 10.75 -53.09
C GLU A 305 7.35 11.13 -53.68
N LEU A 306 8.43 10.56 -53.14
CA LEU A 306 9.79 10.75 -53.67
C LEU A 306 10.02 10.05 -55.05
N MET A 307 9.09 9.24 -55.48
CA MET A 307 9.14 8.56 -56.79
C MET A 307 8.32 9.27 -57.87
N LYS A 308 7.47 10.21 -57.50
CA LYS A 308 6.73 11.12 -58.39
C LYS A 308 7.65 12.15 -59.01
#